data_89b6031abc74dc8d1f0312b49ff428b7
#
_entry.id   89b6031abc74dc8d1f0312b49ff428b7
#
_cell.length_a   1.000
_cell.length_b   1.000
_cell.length_c   1.000
_cell.angle_alpha   90.00
_cell.angle_beta   90.00
_cell.angle_gamma   90.00
#
_symmetry.space_group_name_H-M   'P 1'
#
loop_
_entity.id
_entity.type
_entity.pdbx_description
1 polymer ?
#
loop_
_entity_poly.entity_id
_entity_poly.type
_entity_poly.pdbx_seq_one_letter_code
_entity_poly.pdbx_strand_id
1 'polypeptide(L)'
;MALLAIALPLLRPKLTLAHPERLLARCALAAEPASRASCYREQLYRIAYQSTATPREIGDLCRQVGDPECAKAFGAIARGYADCLEFARGYARGLALCLAGVQRW
;
A
#
# COMPACT_ATOMS: atom_id res chain seq x y z
N MET A 1 -26.08 25.71 -8.74
CA MET A 1 -26.03 24.74 -7.62
C MET A 1 -25.73 23.34 -8.09
N ALA A 2 -26.47 22.80 -9.05
CA ALA A 2 -26.20 21.47 -9.59
C ALA A 2 -24.83 21.37 -10.25
N LEU A 3 -24.36 22.43 -10.90
CA LEU A 3 -23.06 22.44 -11.54
C LEU A 3 -21.90 22.27 -10.55
N LEU A 4 -22.01 22.84 -9.35
CA LEU A 4 -20.98 22.70 -8.33
C LEU A 4 -20.91 21.26 -7.84
N ALA A 5 -22.04 20.60 -7.65
CA ALA A 5 -22.07 19.21 -7.22
C ALA A 5 -21.45 18.26 -8.25
N ILE A 6 -21.61 18.57 -9.54
CA ILE A 6 -21.04 17.78 -10.62
C ILE A 6 -19.54 18.05 -10.76
N ALA A 7 -19.09 19.29 -10.57
CA ALA A 7 -17.70 19.67 -10.72
C ALA A 7 -16.81 19.10 -9.60
N LEU A 8 -17.32 19.00 -8.38
CA LEU A 8 -16.54 18.52 -7.24
C LEU A 8 -15.93 17.13 -7.44
N PRO A 9 -16.69 16.12 -7.90
CA PRO A 9 -16.09 14.80 -8.16
C PRO A 9 -15.01 14.85 -9.23
N LEU A 10 -15.15 15.70 -10.23
CA LEU A 10 -14.17 15.82 -11.31
C LEU A 10 -12.87 16.48 -10.85
N LEU A 11 -12.92 17.28 -9.79
CA LEU A 11 -11.75 17.95 -9.25
C LEU A 11 -10.97 17.07 -8.29
N ARG A 12 -11.49 15.90 -7.92
CA ARG A 12 -10.80 14.97 -7.04
C ARG A 12 -10.07 13.92 -7.86
N PRO A 13 -8.74 14.01 -7.99
CA PRO A 13 -8.00 13.03 -8.76
C PRO A 13 -7.99 11.64 -8.11
N LYS A 14 -8.09 11.58 -6.77
CA LYS A 14 -8.03 10.31 -6.03
C LYS A 14 -8.95 10.37 -4.82
N LEU A 15 -9.50 9.20 -4.47
CA LEU A 15 -10.29 9.05 -3.27
C LEU A 15 -9.38 8.80 -2.08
N THR A 16 -9.74 9.37 -0.92
CA THR A 16 -9.10 9.04 0.34
C THR A 16 -9.83 7.82 0.90
N LEU A 17 -9.10 6.72 1.11
CA LEU A 17 -9.67 5.52 1.67
C LEU A 17 -9.78 5.67 3.19
N ALA A 18 -10.98 5.39 3.72
CA ALA A 18 -11.19 5.34 5.16
C ALA A 18 -10.64 4.02 5.69
N HIS A 19 -9.86 4.08 6.76
CA HIS A 19 -9.38 2.89 7.46
C HIS A 19 -8.61 1.89 6.60
N PRO A 20 -7.57 2.31 5.85
CA PRO A 20 -6.77 1.39 5.05
C PRO A 20 -6.09 0.32 5.90
N GLU A 21 -5.80 0.62 7.17
CA GLU A 21 -5.23 -0.35 8.11
C GLU A 21 -6.12 -1.56 8.32
N ARG A 22 -7.44 -1.41 8.22
CA ARG A 22 -8.37 -2.52 8.36
C ARG A 22 -8.33 -3.45 7.16
N LEU A 23 -8.12 -2.90 5.98
CA LEU A 23 -7.99 -3.72 4.77
C LEU A 23 -6.76 -4.60 4.87
N LEU A 24 -5.65 -4.04 5.32
CA LEU A 24 -4.40 -4.81 5.48
C LEU A 24 -4.50 -5.81 6.61
N ALA A 25 -5.17 -5.47 7.71
CA ALA A 25 -5.35 -6.38 8.84
C ALA A 25 -6.13 -7.62 8.43
N ARG A 26 -7.10 -7.50 7.51
CA ARG A 26 -7.83 -8.66 7.00
C ARG A 26 -6.93 -9.61 6.22
N CYS A 27 -5.99 -9.06 5.46
CA CYS A 27 -5.03 -9.88 4.73
C CYS A 27 -4.18 -10.73 5.66
N ALA A 28 -3.84 -10.20 6.83
CA ALA A 28 -3.02 -10.90 7.82
C ALA A 28 -3.69 -12.17 8.37
N LEU A 29 -5.02 -12.27 8.24
CA LEU A 29 -5.77 -13.42 8.76
C LEU A 29 -5.66 -14.66 7.89
N ALA A 30 -5.22 -14.54 6.63
CA ALA A 30 -5.06 -15.69 5.76
C ALA A 30 -3.92 -16.58 6.27
N ALA A 31 -4.16 -17.89 6.32
CA ALA A 31 -3.19 -18.84 6.90
C ALA A 31 -1.94 -18.99 6.04
N GLU A 32 -2.09 -18.96 4.72
CA GLU A 32 -0.99 -19.22 3.81
C GLU A 32 -0.27 -17.93 3.37
N PRO A 33 1.09 -17.93 3.39
CA PRO A 33 1.84 -16.75 2.98
C PRO A 33 1.51 -16.26 1.58
N ALA A 34 1.30 -17.19 0.62
CA ALA A 34 0.94 -16.82 -0.75
C ALA A 34 -0.41 -16.11 -0.82
N SER A 35 -1.37 -16.54 -0.02
CA SER A 35 -2.69 -15.90 0.06
C SER A 35 -2.58 -14.51 0.69
N ARG A 36 -1.78 -14.37 1.74
CA ARG A 36 -1.53 -13.06 2.35
C ARG A 36 -0.86 -12.12 1.36
N ALA A 37 0.16 -12.60 0.65
CA ALA A 37 0.87 -11.79 -0.34
C ALA A 37 -0.07 -11.28 -1.44
N SER A 38 -0.92 -12.15 -1.96
CA SER A 38 -1.90 -11.79 -2.99
C SER A 38 -2.89 -10.75 -2.48
N CYS A 39 -3.39 -10.94 -1.26
CA CYS A 39 -4.32 -10.01 -0.63
C CYS A 39 -3.66 -8.64 -0.43
N TYR A 40 -2.44 -8.61 0.10
CA TYR A 40 -1.71 -7.37 0.31
C TYR A 40 -1.46 -6.63 -1.01
N ARG A 41 -1.04 -7.34 -2.06
CA ARG A 41 -0.81 -6.71 -3.37
C ARG A 41 -2.07 -6.01 -3.88
N GLU A 42 -3.20 -6.67 -3.79
CA GLU A 42 -4.48 -6.11 -4.23
C GLU A 42 -4.84 -4.86 -3.43
N GLN A 43 -4.78 -4.94 -2.10
CA GLN A 43 -5.14 -3.81 -1.25
C GLN A 43 -4.13 -2.67 -1.35
N LEU A 44 -2.85 -2.98 -1.38
CA LEU A 44 -1.81 -1.96 -1.50
C LEU A 44 -1.87 -1.25 -2.85
N TYR A 45 -2.20 -1.96 -3.92
CA TYR A 45 -2.40 -1.34 -5.22
C TYR A 45 -3.50 -0.28 -5.14
N ARG A 46 -4.62 -0.61 -4.51
CA ARG A 46 -5.71 0.35 -4.31
C ARG A 46 -5.27 1.55 -3.48
N ILE A 47 -4.56 1.30 -2.40
CA ILE A 47 -4.08 2.37 -1.52
C ILE A 47 -3.07 3.25 -2.27
N ALA A 48 -2.14 2.66 -2.99
CA ALA A 48 -1.07 3.39 -3.67
C ALA A 48 -1.56 4.20 -4.86
N TYR A 49 -2.49 3.67 -5.65
CA TYR A 49 -2.88 4.25 -6.94
C TYR A 49 -4.28 4.82 -6.97
N GLN A 50 -5.12 4.53 -5.97
CA GLN A 50 -6.50 5.01 -5.91
C GLN A 50 -6.76 5.92 -4.70
N SER A 51 -5.74 6.19 -3.90
CA SER A 51 -5.85 7.11 -2.78
C SER A 51 -4.68 8.10 -2.79
N THR A 52 -4.65 9.00 -1.82
CA THR A 52 -3.60 10.01 -1.68
C THR A 52 -2.44 9.55 -0.82
N ALA A 53 -2.42 8.29 -0.39
CA ALA A 53 -1.37 7.78 0.49
C ALA A 53 -0.02 7.77 -0.21
N THR A 54 1.00 8.25 0.50
CA THR A 54 2.38 8.24 0.02
C THR A 54 3.03 6.90 0.33
N PRO A 55 4.13 6.53 -0.35
CA PRO A 55 4.86 5.31 0.01
C PRO A 55 5.27 5.25 1.49
N ARG A 56 5.64 6.38 2.09
CA ARG A 56 5.98 6.44 3.51
C ARG A 56 4.79 6.08 4.38
N GLU A 57 3.61 6.61 4.08
CA GLU A 57 2.39 6.29 4.81
C GLU A 57 2.05 4.80 4.68
N ILE A 58 2.23 4.24 3.49
CA ILE A 58 2.02 2.80 3.25
C ILE A 58 3.02 1.97 4.06
N GLY A 59 4.27 2.42 4.14
CA GLY A 59 5.28 1.77 4.98
C GLY A 59 4.88 1.73 6.45
N ASP A 60 4.33 2.82 6.95
CA ASP A 60 3.82 2.87 8.32
C ASP A 60 2.70 1.88 8.53
N LEU A 61 1.80 1.73 7.56
CA LEU A 61 0.71 0.75 7.62
C LEU A 61 1.25 -0.67 7.67
N CYS A 62 2.21 -1.01 6.81
CA CYS A 62 2.82 -2.34 6.81
C CYS A 62 3.57 -2.62 8.11
N ARG A 63 4.23 -1.63 8.68
CA ARG A 63 4.91 -1.75 9.98
C ARG A 63 3.92 -2.07 11.08
N GLN A 64 2.77 -1.40 11.09
CA GLN A 64 1.72 -1.63 12.08
C GLN A 64 1.13 -3.04 11.96
N VAL A 65 0.95 -3.52 10.75
CA VAL A 65 0.45 -4.88 10.50
C VAL A 65 1.48 -5.92 10.99
N GLY A 66 2.76 -5.64 10.81
CA GLY A 66 3.84 -6.50 11.32
C GLY A 66 4.12 -7.74 10.50
N ASP A 67 3.47 -7.92 9.35
CA ASP A 67 3.67 -9.09 8.48
C ASP A 67 4.66 -8.73 7.37
N PRO A 68 5.81 -9.44 7.26
CA PRO A 68 6.78 -9.17 6.20
C PRO A 68 6.19 -9.25 4.80
N GLU A 69 5.15 -10.04 4.58
CA GLU A 69 4.51 -10.16 3.28
C GLU A 69 3.88 -8.84 2.82
N CYS A 70 3.50 -7.96 3.76
CA CYS A 70 2.97 -6.64 3.41
C CYS A 70 4.04 -5.80 2.70
N ALA A 71 5.23 -5.72 3.25
CA ALA A 71 6.34 -4.95 2.66
C ALA A 71 6.80 -5.54 1.33
N LYS A 72 6.88 -6.85 1.23
CA LYS A 72 7.23 -7.52 -0.04
C LYS A 72 6.19 -7.25 -1.10
N ALA A 73 4.92 -7.27 -0.73
CA ALA A 73 3.83 -6.98 -1.65
C ALA A 73 3.90 -5.55 -2.17
N PHE A 74 4.26 -4.59 -1.33
CA PHE A 74 4.46 -3.22 -1.79
C PHE A 74 5.61 -3.16 -2.81
N GLY A 75 6.70 -3.88 -2.58
CA GLY A 75 7.80 -3.97 -3.54
C GLY A 75 7.34 -4.46 -4.91
N ALA A 76 6.42 -5.41 -4.93
CA ALA A 76 5.89 -5.96 -6.17
C ALA A 76 5.10 -4.93 -7.00
N ILE A 77 4.55 -3.90 -6.37
CA ILE A 77 3.77 -2.85 -7.05
C ILE A 77 4.51 -1.52 -7.13
N ALA A 78 5.67 -1.40 -6.50
CA ALA A 78 6.45 -0.18 -6.47
C ALA A 78 7.01 0.14 -7.87
N ARG A 79 7.14 1.44 -8.13
CA ARG A 79 7.67 1.91 -9.43
C ARG A 79 9.18 1.77 -9.53
N GLY A 80 9.85 1.54 -8.41
CA GLY A 80 11.30 1.37 -8.40
C GLY A 80 11.89 1.58 -7.02
N TYR A 81 13.22 1.68 -7.00
CA TYR A 81 13.99 1.79 -5.75
C TYR A 81 13.59 2.99 -4.91
N ALA A 82 13.29 4.12 -5.54
CA ALA A 82 12.91 5.34 -4.83
C ALA A 82 11.65 5.13 -3.97
N ASP A 83 10.68 4.38 -4.47
CA ASP A 83 9.47 4.08 -3.70
C ASP A 83 9.79 3.23 -2.47
N CYS A 84 10.72 2.28 -2.60
CA CYS A 84 11.14 1.47 -1.46
C CYS A 84 11.87 2.31 -0.41
N LEU A 85 12.68 3.28 -0.83
CA LEU A 85 13.35 4.19 0.11
C LEU A 85 12.34 5.00 0.91
N GLU A 86 11.34 5.57 0.25
CA GLU A 86 10.29 6.33 0.92
C GLU A 86 9.44 5.45 1.83
N PHE A 87 9.10 4.24 1.35
CA PHE A 87 8.37 3.24 2.13
C PHE A 87 9.10 2.93 3.43
N ALA A 88 10.41 2.82 3.40
CA ALA A 88 11.22 2.36 4.53
C ALA A 88 11.57 3.47 5.53
N ARG A 89 11.16 4.70 5.32
CA ARG A 89 11.60 5.82 6.16
C ARG A 89 11.27 5.66 7.64
N GLY A 90 10.13 5.09 7.95
CA GLY A 90 9.75 4.81 9.34
C GLY A 90 9.74 3.34 9.68
N TYR A 91 10.41 2.50 8.87
CA TYR A 91 10.32 1.06 8.97
C TYR A 91 11.70 0.45 8.70
N ALA A 92 12.44 0.13 9.77
CA ALA A 92 13.85 -0.30 9.68
C ALA A 92 14.07 -1.49 8.74
N ARG A 93 13.17 -2.47 8.73
CA ARG A 93 13.28 -3.66 7.88
C ARG A 93 12.63 -3.47 6.52
N GLY A 94 11.96 -2.35 6.32
CA GLY A 94 11.13 -2.13 5.15
C GLY A 94 11.89 -2.09 3.83
N LEU A 95 13.11 -1.56 3.82
CA LEU A 95 13.88 -1.44 2.59
C LEU A 95 14.22 -2.81 2.02
N ALA A 96 14.80 -3.69 2.83
CA ALA A 96 15.17 -5.03 2.38
C ALA A 96 13.95 -5.83 1.92
N LEU A 97 12.86 -5.74 2.67
CA LEU A 97 11.62 -6.45 2.34
C LEU A 97 10.99 -5.92 1.05
N CYS A 98 10.95 -4.60 0.89
CA CYS A 98 10.42 -3.98 -0.32
C CYS A 98 11.24 -4.38 -1.55
N LEU A 99 12.55 -4.31 -1.45
CA LEU A 99 13.46 -4.69 -2.54
C LEU A 99 13.32 -6.18 -2.89
N ALA A 100 13.12 -7.04 -1.89
CA ALA A 100 12.86 -8.45 -2.16
C ALA A 100 11.60 -8.66 -2.99
N GLY A 101 10.58 -7.84 -2.78
CA GLY A 101 9.36 -7.86 -3.58
C GLY A 101 9.62 -7.42 -5.03
N VAL A 102 10.44 -6.38 -5.21
CA VAL A 102 10.82 -5.90 -6.55
C VAL A 102 11.54 -6.99 -7.33
N GLN A 103 12.41 -7.73 -6.68
CA GLN A 103 13.22 -8.75 -7.34
C GLN A 103 12.44 -9.98 -7.80
N ARG A 104 11.20 -10.13 -7.36
CA ARG A 104 10.35 -11.25 -7.79
C ARG A 104 9.80 -11.10 -9.21
N TRP A 105 10.03 -9.96 -9.82
CA TRP A 105 9.64 -9.68 -11.21
C TRP A 105 10.87 -9.76 -12.12
#